data_45fabb8a1d65cc9706783ff27d30e72e
#
_entry.id   45fabb8a1d65cc9706783ff27d30e72e
#
_cell.length_a   1.000
_cell.length_b   1.000
_cell.length_c   1.000
_cell.angle_alpha   90.00
_cell.angle_beta   90.00
_cell.angle_gamma   90.00
#
_symmetry.space_group_name_H-M   'P 1'
#
loop_
_entity.id
_entity.type
_entity.pdbx_description
1 polymer ?
#
loop_
_entity_poly.entity_id
_entity_poly.type
_entity_poly.pdbx_seq_one_letter_code
_entity_poly.pdbx_strand_id
1 'polypeptide(L)'
;MSQDFVLKRKVAIGRFSNETQYGKGVFYNKENDPMAKQGQDLLAAKLASTGKFLLLERSDLSQLEKEVEFSGGNIQKVGADYLILGSVTEFGRKTMGKSKVFTKSKTQVVEAKVSIRIVDVYTGMIIFSDESSGEAELTTKTTMGFGGKAGYDATLSDKAISSAIDQMVENIIVKCTDKPWRSYFLSVDKEEGTFIAGGDAQGIQEGNRFLVMKKGKSVKNPQTGMLVELPGKAIGNVTVTTILGGDIPENQISMVDYVGDEIDVNNLAQYYIEEKVK
;
A
#
# COMPACT_ATOMS: atom_id res chain seq x y z
N MET A 1 9.17 -9.06 -26.38
CA MET A 1 8.45 -9.29 -25.11
C MET A 1 8.11 -7.91 -24.58
N SER A 2 6.85 -7.50 -24.64
CA SER A 2 6.41 -6.29 -23.94
C SER A 2 6.54 -6.58 -22.45
N GLN A 3 7.50 -5.96 -21.78
CA GLN A 3 7.47 -5.92 -20.32
C GLN A 3 6.13 -5.30 -19.94
N ASP A 4 5.32 -6.04 -19.18
CA ASP A 4 4.10 -5.50 -18.61
C ASP A 4 4.51 -4.39 -17.64
N PHE A 5 4.37 -3.20 -18.15
CA PHE A 5 4.65 -1.95 -17.49
C PHE A 5 3.59 -1.73 -16.39
N VAL A 6 4.04 -1.53 -15.16
CA VAL A 6 3.16 -1.38 -14.00
C VAL A 6 3.31 0.03 -13.42
N LEU A 7 2.27 0.82 -13.58
CA LEU A 7 2.15 2.12 -12.93
C LEU A 7 1.79 1.94 -11.46
N LYS A 8 2.70 2.36 -10.57
CA LYS A 8 2.56 2.17 -9.13
C LYS A 8 1.60 3.19 -8.53
N ARG A 9 0.72 2.71 -7.66
CA ARG A 9 -0.16 3.56 -6.85
C ARG A 9 0.55 3.98 -5.57
N LYS A 10 0.29 5.19 -5.10
CA LYS A 10 0.79 5.68 -3.82
C LYS A 10 -0.10 5.17 -2.70
N VAL A 11 0.44 4.31 -1.87
CA VAL A 11 -0.29 3.65 -0.78
C VAL A 11 0.38 3.96 0.55
N ALA A 12 -0.41 4.34 1.55
CA ALA A 12 0.04 4.46 2.92
C ALA A 12 -0.61 3.37 3.77
N ILE A 13 0.15 2.82 4.71
CA ILE A 13 -0.41 1.98 5.76
C ILE A 13 -0.65 2.89 6.96
N GLY A 14 -1.91 3.02 7.33
CA GLY A 14 -2.33 3.81 8.49
C GLY A 14 -2.35 2.96 9.75
N ARG A 15 -3.35 3.19 10.61
CA ARG A 15 -3.49 2.45 11.86
C ARG A 15 -3.59 0.94 11.61
N PHE A 16 -2.76 0.20 12.32
CA PHE A 16 -2.92 -1.23 12.55
C PHE A 16 -3.19 -1.46 14.04
N SER A 17 -4.13 -2.30 14.42
CA SER A 17 -4.54 -2.48 15.80
C SER A 17 -4.63 -3.95 16.20
N ASN A 18 -4.48 -4.21 17.48
CA ASN A 18 -4.77 -5.51 18.09
C ASN A 18 -6.14 -5.42 18.80
N GLU A 19 -7.15 -6.03 18.21
CA GLU A 19 -8.51 -6.07 18.76
C GLU A 19 -8.72 -7.30 19.67
N THR A 20 -7.75 -8.21 19.74
CA THR A 20 -7.80 -9.41 20.57
C THR A 20 -7.59 -9.08 22.06
N GLN A 21 -7.89 -10.02 22.95
CA GLN A 21 -7.51 -9.92 24.37
C GLN A 21 -6.08 -10.42 24.63
N TYR A 22 -5.43 -10.99 23.63
CA TYR A 22 -4.08 -11.54 23.75
C TYR A 22 -3.03 -10.44 23.90
N GLY A 23 -2.13 -10.59 24.87
CA GLY A 23 -1.08 -9.61 25.15
C GLY A 23 -1.55 -8.39 25.96
N LYS A 24 -2.83 -8.25 26.24
CA LYS A 24 -3.39 -7.16 27.04
C LYS A 24 -3.29 -7.50 28.53
N GLY A 25 -2.18 -7.11 29.18
CA GLY A 25 -1.96 -7.19 30.63
C GLY A 25 -2.22 -5.86 31.32
N VAL A 26 -1.92 -5.80 32.63
CA VAL A 26 -2.12 -4.60 33.48
C VAL A 26 -1.36 -3.38 32.96
N PHE A 27 -0.26 -3.57 32.24
CA PHE A 27 0.58 -2.52 31.66
C PHE A 27 0.38 -2.37 30.14
N TYR A 28 -0.77 -2.83 29.61
CA TYR A 28 -1.07 -2.69 28.20
C TYR A 28 -1.12 -1.23 27.76
N ASN A 29 -0.33 -0.88 26.75
CA ASN A 29 -0.38 0.41 26.09
C ASN A 29 -0.85 0.22 24.64
N LYS A 30 -2.01 0.79 24.30
CA LYS A 30 -2.62 0.67 22.97
C LYS A 30 -1.75 1.30 21.86
N GLU A 31 -0.96 2.31 22.18
CA GLU A 31 -0.09 3.02 21.22
C GLU A 31 1.17 2.22 20.90
N ASN A 32 1.60 1.33 21.79
CA ASN A 32 2.81 0.53 21.67
C ASN A 32 2.50 -0.98 21.72
N ASP A 33 1.42 -1.43 21.08
CA ASP A 33 1.08 -2.85 21.00
C ASP A 33 2.03 -3.57 20.02
N PRO A 34 2.85 -4.53 20.50
CA PRO A 34 3.82 -5.21 19.64
C PRO A 34 3.18 -6.01 18.51
N MET A 35 1.98 -6.60 18.76
CA MET A 35 1.28 -7.39 17.74
C MET A 35 0.71 -6.51 16.64
N ALA A 36 0.21 -5.34 17.00
CA ALA A 36 -0.25 -4.34 16.04
C ALA A 36 0.89 -3.85 15.16
N LYS A 37 2.03 -3.46 15.78
CA LYS A 37 3.21 -3.03 15.04
C LYS A 37 3.72 -4.13 14.11
N GLN A 38 3.83 -5.35 14.61
CA GLN A 38 4.29 -6.49 13.82
C GLN A 38 3.39 -6.79 12.62
N GLY A 39 2.06 -6.74 12.80
CA GLY A 39 1.11 -6.91 11.68
C GLY A 39 1.29 -5.82 10.62
N GLN A 40 1.55 -4.57 11.04
CA GLN A 40 1.82 -3.46 10.14
C GLN A 40 3.13 -3.65 9.36
N ASP A 41 4.21 -4.01 10.05
CA ASP A 41 5.53 -4.23 9.44
C ASP A 41 5.50 -5.39 8.42
N LEU A 42 4.80 -6.50 8.77
CA LEU A 42 4.61 -7.62 7.87
C LEU A 42 3.81 -7.23 6.61
N LEU A 43 2.73 -6.48 6.78
CA LEU A 43 1.93 -5.98 5.65
C LEU A 43 2.78 -5.07 4.75
N ALA A 44 3.53 -4.13 5.34
CA ALA A 44 4.41 -3.22 4.61
C ALA A 44 5.47 -3.98 3.80
N ALA A 45 6.16 -4.93 4.43
CA ALA A 45 7.18 -5.73 3.76
C ALA A 45 6.62 -6.54 2.58
N LYS A 46 5.42 -7.14 2.76
CA LYS A 46 4.77 -7.91 1.69
C LYS A 46 4.33 -7.03 0.52
N LEU A 47 3.70 -5.90 0.80
CA LEU A 47 3.28 -4.97 -0.26
C LEU A 47 4.50 -4.38 -1.00
N ALA A 48 5.57 -4.03 -0.27
CA ALA A 48 6.82 -3.55 -0.87
C ALA A 48 7.43 -4.59 -1.82
N SER A 49 7.46 -5.85 -1.41
CA SER A 49 8.02 -6.95 -2.22
C SER A 49 7.29 -7.19 -3.53
N THR A 50 6.02 -6.78 -3.65
CA THR A 50 5.25 -6.89 -4.90
C THR A 50 5.75 -5.96 -6.01
N GLY A 51 6.43 -4.87 -5.66
CA GLY A 51 6.84 -3.82 -6.60
C GLY A 51 5.69 -3.05 -7.27
N LYS A 52 4.44 -3.25 -6.84
CA LYS A 52 3.24 -2.65 -7.43
C LYS A 52 2.87 -1.29 -6.84
N PHE A 53 3.50 -0.91 -5.73
CA PHE A 53 3.16 0.28 -4.96
C PHE A 53 4.37 1.18 -4.68
N LEU A 54 4.11 2.48 -4.56
CA LEU A 54 4.93 3.42 -3.81
C LEU A 54 4.37 3.45 -2.39
N LEU A 55 5.04 2.77 -1.46
CA LEU A 55 4.62 2.77 -0.06
C LEU A 55 5.13 4.02 0.63
N LEU A 56 4.22 4.73 1.29
CA LEU A 56 4.49 5.97 2.02
C LEU A 56 4.50 5.67 3.52
N GLU A 57 5.60 6.01 4.19
CA GLU A 57 5.71 5.88 5.63
C GLU A 57 4.78 6.88 6.35
N ARG A 58 4.03 6.38 7.33
CA ARG A 58 3.14 7.19 8.16
C ARG A 58 3.33 6.97 9.66
N SER A 59 3.79 5.80 10.05
CA SER A 59 3.94 5.41 11.46
C SER A 59 5.10 6.15 12.12
N ASP A 60 6.23 6.22 11.44
CA ASP A 60 7.46 6.83 11.94
C ASP A 60 7.71 8.23 11.35
N LEU A 61 6.67 8.86 10.77
CA LEU A 61 6.78 10.17 10.13
C LEU A 61 7.35 11.24 11.06
N SER A 62 6.97 11.23 12.34
CA SER A 62 7.48 12.19 13.34
C SER A 62 8.98 12.01 13.64
N GLN A 63 9.51 10.80 13.48
CA GLN A 63 10.94 10.52 13.60
C GLN A 63 11.68 11.01 12.37
N LEU A 64 11.12 10.74 11.18
CA LEU A 64 11.67 11.26 9.91
C LEU A 64 11.70 12.78 9.88
N GLU A 65 10.65 13.46 10.40
CA GLU A 65 10.61 14.91 10.49
C GLU A 65 11.78 15.46 11.34
N LYS A 66 12.09 14.84 12.46
CA LYS A 66 13.23 15.21 13.30
C LYS A 66 14.57 15.02 12.58
N GLU A 67 14.76 13.89 11.90
CA GLU A 67 16.00 13.64 11.15
C GLU A 67 16.21 14.66 10.03
N VAL A 68 15.14 15.01 9.31
CA VAL A 68 15.22 16.05 8.25
C VAL A 68 15.48 17.44 8.87
N GLU A 69 14.89 17.75 10.02
CA GLU A 69 15.13 19.01 10.76
C GLU A 69 16.60 19.12 11.18
N PHE A 70 17.22 18.01 11.65
CA PHE A 70 18.66 17.99 11.99
C PHE A 70 19.56 18.31 10.80
N SER A 71 19.14 17.99 9.58
CA SER A 71 19.85 18.34 8.35
C SER A 71 19.48 19.75 7.81
N GLY A 72 18.65 20.52 8.51
CA GLY A 72 18.24 21.87 8.12
C GLY A 72 17.20 21.91 7.00
N GLY A 73 16.51 20.79 6.74
CA GLY A 73 15.48 20.67 5.71
C GLY A 73 14.06 20.59 6.29
N ASN A 74 13.11 20.42 5.39
CA ASN A 74 11.73 20.08 5.70
C ASN A 74 11.31 18.84 4.91
N ILE A 75 10.59 17.91 5.56
CA ILE A 75 10.07 16.73 4.87
C ILE A 75 8.95 17.15 3.89
N GLN A 76 9.07 16.70 2.65
CA GLN A 76 8.00 16.88 1.66
C GLN A 76 7.01 15.73 1.80
N LYS A 77 5.79 16.04 2.28
CA LYS A 77 4.74 15.04 2.51
C LYS A 77 4.00 14.74 1.21
N VAL A 78 4.22 13.56 0.67
CA VAL A 78 3.48 13.07 -0.51
C VAL A 78 2.13 12.51 -0.07
N GLY A 79 1.05 12.91 -0.76
CA GLY A 79 -0.29 12.37 -0.54
C GLY A 79 -0.41 10.92 -1.07
N ALA A 80 -1.05 10.04 -0.31
CA ALA A 80 -1.42 8.71 -0.76
C ALA A 80 -2.68 8.74 -1.62
N ASP A 81 -2.81 7.78 -2.54
CA ASP A 81 -4.07 7.53 -3.27
C ASP A 81 -4.99 6.66 -2.41
N TYR A 82 -4.40 5.71 -1.68
CA TYR A 82 -5.12 4.78 -0.80
C TYR A 82 -4.48 4.71 0.59
N LEU A 83 -5.33 4.58 1.60
CA LEU A 83 -4.92 4.30 2.97
C LEU A 83 -5.39 2.89 3.35
N ILE A 84 -4.44 2.03 3.73
CA ILE A 84 -4.74 0.68 4.22
C ILE A 84 -4.77 0.72 5.74
N LEU A 85 -5.87 0.24 6.33
CA LEU A 85 -6.06 0.10 7.76
C LEU A 85 -6.21 -1.38 8.08
N GLY A 86 -5.57 -1.85 9.15
CA GLY A 86 -5.60 -3.25 9.51
C GLY A 86 -5.83 -3.50 11.00
N SER A 87 -6.18 -4.75 11.33
CA SER A 87 -6.25 -5.20 12.71
C SER A 87 -6.06 -6.72 12.80
N VAL A 88 -5.44 -7.18 13.89
CA VAL A 88 -5.53 -8.58 14.32
C VAL A 88 -6.81 -8.73 15.13
N THR A 89 -7.79 -9.49 14.60
CA THR A 89 -9.14 -9.62 15.19
C THR A 89 -9.26 -10.84 16.08
N GLU A 90 -8.56 -11.93 15.75
CA GLU A 90 -8.50 -13.13 16.57
C GLU A 90 -7.04 -13.61 16.67
N PHE A 91 -6.70 -14.16 17.83
CA PHE A 91 -5.41 -14.77 18.07
C PHE A 91 -5.53 -15.89 19.09
N GLY A 92 -5.09 -17.09 18.69
CA GLY A 92 -5.17 -18.28 19.52
C GLY A 92 -3.89 -19.10 19.52
N ARG A 93 -3.60 -19.74 20.65
CA ARG A 93 -2.46 -20.66 20.81
C ARG A 93 -2.93 -21.96 21.42
N LYS A 94 -2.55 -23.07 20.80
CA LYS A 94 -2.82 -24.41 21.31
C LYS A 94 -1.51 -25.20 21.41
N THR A 95 -1.38 -26.01 22.45
CA THR A 95 -0.29 -26.96 22.58
C THR A 95 -0.87 -28.36 22.74
N MET A 96 -0.52 -29.26 21.83
CA MET A 96 -0.93 -30.64 21.84
C MET A 96 0.28 -31.54 22.12
N GLY A 97 0.14 -32.45 23.07
CA GLY A 97 1.18 -33.43 23.42
C GLY A 97 0.74 -34.85 23.05
N LYS A 98 1.61 -35.60 22.37
CA LYS A 98 1.43 -37.06 22.21
C LYS A 98 2.62 -37.77 22.86
N SER A 99 2.33 -38.74 23.71
CA SER A 99 3.36 -39.55 24.41
C SER A 99 3.24 -41.01 23.97
N LYS A 100 4.35 -41.60 23.51
CA LYS A 100 4.52 -43.04 23.28
C LYS A 100 5.63 -43.54 24.18
N VAL A 101 5.80 -44.86 24.35
CA VAL A 101 6.72 -45.47 25.31
C VAL A 101 8.15 -44.93 25.25
N PHE A 102 8.65 -44.55 24.05
CA PHE A 102 10.02 -44.05 23.88
C PHE A 102 10.09 -42.68 23.19
N THR A 103 8.96 -42.09 22.85
CA THR A 103 8.93 -40.81 22.09
C THR A 103 7.82 -39.92 22.62
N LYS A 104 8.20 -38.68 22.94
CA LYS A 104 7.23 -37.59 23.25
C LYS A 104 7.26 -36.57 22.12
N SER A 105 6.11 -36.19 21.62
CA SER A 105 5.99 -35.07 20.69
C SER A 105 5.10 -33.99 21.30
N LYS A 106 5.51 -32.74 21.08
CA LYS A 106 4.77 -31.56 21.47
C LYS A 106 4.58 -30.71 20.21
N THR A 107 3.33 -30.47 19.86
CA THR A 107 2.93 -29.62 18.75
C THR A 107 2.36 -28.31 19.29
N GLN A 108 2.94 -27.20 18.88
CA GLN A 108 2.44 -25.86 19.14
C GLN A 108 1.76 -25.37 17.86
N VAL A 109 0.53 -24.89 17.98
CA VAL A 109 -0.24 -24.30 16.88
C VAL A 109 -0.62 -22.88 17.28
N VAL A 110 -0.41 -21.94 16.37
CA VAL A 110 -0.85 -20.54 16.50
C VAL A 110 -1.76 -20.23 15.33
N GLU A 111 -2.94 -19.71 15.65
CA GLU A 111 -3.92 -19.23 14.70
C GLU A 111 -4.05 -17.70 14.86
N ALA A 112 -4.09 -16.97 13.76
CA ALA A 112 -4.33 -15.52 13.75
C ALA A 112 -5.34 -15.18 12.67
N LYS A 113 -6.21 -14.21 12.94
CA LYS A 113 -7.12 -13.64 11.96
C LYS A 113 -6.80 -12.15 11.80
N VAL A 114 -6.67 -11.71 10.56
CA VAL A 114 -6.34 -10.33 10.20
C VAL A 114 -7.44 -9.76 9.34
N SER A 115 -7.91 -8.56 9.68
CA SER A 115 -8.85 -7.78 8.89
C SER A 115 -8.15 -6.56 8.28
N ILE A 116 -8.44 -6.25 7.02
CA ILE A 116 -7.89 -5.11 6.29
C ILE A 116 -9.02 -4.33 5.64
N ARG A 117 -8.88 -2.99 5.63
CA ARG A 117 -9.75 -2.06 4.89
C ARG A 117 -8.91 -1.14 4.04
N ILE A 118 -9.36 -0.92 2.79
CA ILE A 118 -8.77 0.08 1.89
C ILE A 118 -9.71 1.28 1.82
N VAL A 119 -9.18 2.45 2.10
CA VAL A 119 -9.90 3.73 2.06
C VAL A 119 -9.34 4.56 0.92
N ASP A 120 -10.21 5.04 0.05
CA ASP A 120 -9.88 6.06 -0.94
C ASP A 120 -9.69 7.40 -0.22
N VAL A 121 -8.47 7.97 -0.29
CA VAL A 121 -8.09 9.14 0.50
C VAL A 121 -8.85 10.39 0.08
N TYR A 122 -9.23 10.50 -1.18
CA TYR A 122 -9.93 11.68 -1.71
C TYR A 122 -11.40 11.74 -1.29
N THR A 123 -12.02 10.59 -1.10
CA THR A 123 -13.44 10.50 -0.76
C THR A 123 -13.69 10.08 0.69
N GLY A 124 -12.71 9.51 1.36
CA GLY A 124 -12.87 8.89 2.68
C GLY A 124 -13.70 7.59 2.67
N MET A 125 -14.07 7.09 1.48
CA MET A 125 -14.89 5.88 1.35
C MET A 125 -14.05 4.63 1.52
N ILE A 126 -14.57 3.66 2.27
CA ILE A 126 -14.03 2.30 2.29
C ILE A 126 -14.40 1.64 0.96
N ILE A 127 -13.41 1.36 0.12
CA ILE A 127 -13.60 0.75 -1.20
C ILE A 127 -13.42 -0.77 -1.17
N PHE A 128 -12.83 -1.29 -0.11
CA PHE A 128 -12.60 -2.72 0.06
C PHE A 128 -12.43 -3.07 1.55
N SER A 129 -12.92 -4.23 1.94
CA SER A 129 -12.65 -4.84 3.24
C SER A 129 -12.56 -6.35 3.07
N ASP A 130 -11.55 -6.95 3.69
CA ASP A 130 -11.29 -8.38 3.64
C ASP A 130 -10.80 -8.88 4.99
N GLU A 131 -11.01 -10.16 5.28
CA GLU A 131 -10.57 -10.81 6.49
C GLU A 131 -10.06 -12.21 6.16
N SER A 132 -8.89 -12.56 6.68
CA SER A 132 -8.27 -13.85 6.44
C SER A 132 -7.68 -14.46 7.70
N SER A 133 -7.61 -15.79 7.75
CA SER A 133 -7.02 -16.55 8.86
C SER A 133 -5.73 -17.21 8.41
N GLY A 134 -4.71 -17.15 9.27
CA GLY A 134 -3.45 -17.85 9.07
C GLY A 134 -3.12 -18.75 10.25
N GLU A 135 -2.42 -19.82 9.95
CA GLU A 135 -1.99 -20.81 10.94
C GLU A 135 -0.49 -21.08 10.80
N ALA A 136 0.16 -21.31 11.93
CA ALA A 136 1.54 -21.78 11.98
C ALA A 136 1.70 -22.88 13.02
N GLU A 137 2.43 -23.94 12.65
CA GLU A 137 2.63 -25.11 13.50
C GLU A 137 4.14 -25.42 13.68
N LEU A 138 4.50 -25.82 14.88
CA LEU A 138 5.84 -26.35 15.20
C LEU A 138 5.69 -27.64 16.01
N THR A 139 6.17 -28.74 15.46
CA THR A 139 6.25 -30.02 16.16
C THR A 139 7.67 -30.33 16.61
N THR A 140 7.85 -30.46 17.93
CA THR A 140 9.12 -30.87 18.56
C THR A 140 9.00 -32.30 19.02
N LYS A 141 9.97 -33.16 18.66
CA LYS A 141 10.06 -34.56 19.08
C LYS A 141 11.23 -34.77 20.04
N THR A 142 10.99 -35.50 21.10
CA THR A 142 12.02 -35.92 22.06
C THR A 142 12.04 -37.44 22.14
N THR A 143 13.20 -38.05 21.92
CA THR A 143 13.40 -39.52 21.94
C THR A 143 14.33 -39.88 23.07
N MET A 144 13.94 -40.87 23.93
CA MET A 144 14.74 -41.39 25.06
C MET A 144 15.25 -40.33 26.04
N GLY A 145 14.50 -39.23 26.25
CA GLY A 145 14.93 -38.17 27.17
C GLY A 145 15.97 -37.19 26.61
N PHE A 146 16.50 -37.45 25.43
CA PHE A 146 17.37 -36.52 24.69
C PHE A 146 16.58 -35.71 23.69
N GLY A 147 16.63 -34.40 23.82
CA GLY A 147 15.91 -33.43 22.96
C GLY A 147 15.75 -32.11 23.69
N GLY A 148 15.73 -31.00 22.93
CA GLY A 148 15.60 -29.69 23.53
C GLY A 148 14.26 -29.54 24.28
N LYS A 149 14.28 -28.85 25.42
CA LYS A 149 13.05 -28.38 26.05
C LYS A 149 12.36 -27.47 25.03
N ALA A 150 11.19 -27.90 24.53
CA ALA A 150 10.38 -27.08 23.65
C ALA A 150 9.85 -25.88 24.44
N GLY A 151 10.65 -24.81 24.47
CA GLY A 151 10.18 -23.49 24.86
C GLY A 151 9.10 -23.00 23.90
N TYR A 152 8.47 -21.93 24.26
CA TYR A 152 7.56 -21.22 23.36
C TYR A 152 8.38 -20.63 22.20
N ASP A 153 7.98 -20.90 20.96
CA ASP A 153 8.57 -20.27 19.77
C ASP A 153 7.75 -19.00 19.41
N ALA A 154 8.34 -17.84 19.68
CA ALA A 154 7.72 -16.55 19.39
C ALA A 154 7.48 -16.34 17.89
N THR A 155 8.30 -16.98 17.03
CA THR A 155 8.19 -16.81 15.57
C THR A 155 6.92 -17.41 14.97
N LEU A 156 6.22 -18.29 15.71
CA LEU A 156 4.94 -18.85 15.25
C LEU A 156 3.85 -17.79 15.13
N SER A 157 3.87 -16.77 15.99
CA SER A 157 2.91 -15.66 15.90
C SER A 157 3.08 -14.89 14.60
N ASP A 158 4.31 -14.60 14.27
CA ASP A 158 4.69 -13.87 13.06
C ASP A 158 4.29 -14.65 11.82
N LYS A 159 4.53 -15.95 11.82
CA LYS A 159 4.16 -16.85 10.72
C LYS A 159 2.66 -16.94 10.54
N ALA A 160 1.88 -17.01 11.62
CA ALA A 160 0.42 -17.06 11.54
C ALA A 160 -0.16 -15.75 10.99
N ILE A 161 0.28 -14.59 11.51
CA ILE A 161 -0.12 -13.27 11.01
C ILE A 161 0.31 -13.08 9.54
N SER A 162 1.57 -13.45 9.22
CA SER A 162 2.09 -13.41 7.86
C SER A 162 1.27 -14.25 6.90
N SER A 163 0.90 -15.47 7.28
CA SER A 163 0.07 -16.37 6.47
C SER A 163 -1.33 -15.80 6.21
N ALA A 164 -1.93 -15.12 7.20
CA ALA A 164 -3.20 -14.44 7.00
C ALA A 164 -3.07 -13.28 6.01
N ILE A 165 -2.02 -12.45 6.14
CA ILE A 165 -1.78 -11.32 5.24
C ILE A 165 -1.52 -11.80 3.82
N ASP A 166 -0.74 -12.88 3.61
CA ASP A 166 -0.42 -13.42 2.28
C ASP A 166 -1.67 -13.72 1.44
N GLN A 167 -2.73 -14.21 2.07
CA GLN A 167 -3.97 -14.53 1.39
C GLN A 167 -4.74 -13.30 0.88
N MET A 168 -4.44 -12.11 1.41
CA MET A 168 -5.12 -10.86 1.04
C MET A 168 -4.31 -9.99 0.06
N VAL A 169 -3.00 -10.25 -0.11
CA VAL A 169 -2.11 -9.38 -0.92
C VAL A 169 -2.61 -9.21 -2.34
N GLU A 170 -3.03 -10.30 -2.99
CA GLU A 170 -3.52 -10.23 -4.38
C GLU A 170 -4.81 -9.40 -4.48
N ASN A 171 -5.73 -9.56 -3.54
CA ASN A 171 -6.96 -8.77 -3.48
C ASN A 171 -6.67 -7.28 -3.27
N ILE A 172 -5.67 -6.95 -2.45
CA ILE A 172 -5.22 -5.56 -2.24
C ILE A 172 -4.69 -4.98 -3.55
N ILE A 173 -3.83 -5.72 -4.27
CA ILE A 173 -3.29 -5.28 -5.56
C ILE A 173 -4.42 -4.99 -6.53
N VAL A 174 -5.31 -5.96 -6.75
CA VAL A 174 -6.46 -5.82 -7.67
C VAL A 174 -7.27 -4.58 -7.32
N LYS A 175 -7.62 -4.39 -6.05
CA LYS A 175 -8.46 -3.26 -5.61
C LYS A 175 -7.78 -1.91 -5.73
N CYS A 176 -6.50 -1.81 -5.45
CA CYS A 176 -5.75 -0.57 -5.63
C CYS A 176 -5.50 -0.24 -7.10
N THR A 177 -5.56 -1.22 -8.00
CA THR A 177 -5.34 -1.03 -9.45
C THR A 177 -6.63 -1.00 -10.28
N ASP A 178 -7.81 -1.20 -9.68
CA ASP A 178 -9.12 -1.15 -10.36
C ASP A 178 -9.36 0.18 -11.09
N LYS A 179 -8.90 1.31 -10.52
CA LYS A 179 -9.00 2.62 -11.18
C LYS A 179 -7.77 2.85 -12.05
N PRO A 180 -7.95 3.46 -13.26
CA PRO A 180 -6.82 3.86 -14.07
C PRO A 180 -5.84 4.74 -13.32
N TRP A 181 -4.54 4.59 -13.57
CA TRP A 181 -3.52 5.48 -13.03
C TRP A 181 -3.68 6.88 -13.61
N ARG A 182 -3.44 7.91 -12.78
CA ARG A 182 -3.54 9.31 -13.18
C ARG A 182 -2.33 10.12 -12.80
N SER A 183 -2.01 11.08 -13.67
CA SER A 183 -1.08 12.16 -13.43
C SER A 183 -1.64 13.48 -13.92
N TYR A 184 -0.88 14.56 -13.74
CA TYR A 184 -1.31 15.93 -14.03
C TYR A 184 -0.23 16.69 -14.75
N PHE A 185 -0.63 17.67 -15.60
CA PHE A 185 0.30 18.61 -16.17
C PHE A 185 0.89 19.52 -15.09
N LEU A 186 2.19 19.71 -15.14
CA LEU A 186 2.91 20.67 -14.33
C LEU A 186 3.12 21.97 -15.11
N SER A 187 3.43 21.83 -16.40
CA SER A 187 3.58 22.93 -17.34
C SER A 187 3.21 22.49 -18.75
N VAL A 188 2.66 23.40 -19.52
CA VAL A 188 2.44 23.25 -20.97
C VAL A 188 2.93 24.54 -21.61
N ASP A 189 4.12 24.53 -22.14
CA ASP A 189 4.77 25.67 -22.79
C ASP A 189 5.36 25.26 -24.14
N LYS A 190 5.33 26.16 -25.11
CA LYS A 190 5.83 25.90 -26.48
C LYS A 190 7.35 25.96 -26.58
N GLU A 191 7.99 26.74 -25.71
CA GLU A 191 9.45 26.98 -25.73
C GLU A 191 10.13 26.09 -24.69
N GLU A 192 9.58 25.99 -23.47
CA GLU A 192 10.15 25.19 -22.39
C GLU A 192 9.74 23.72 -22.42
N GLY A 193 8.66 23.37 -23.12
CA GLY A 193 8.15 22.02 -23.26
C GLY A 193 6.95 21.71 -22.34
N THR A 194 6.42 20.50 -22.49
CA THR A 194 5.29 20.02 -21.72
C THR A 194 5.76 19.01 -20.68
N PHE A 195 5.40 19.22 -19.42
CA PHE A 195 5.81 18.40 -18.29
C PHE A 195 4.61 17.85 -17.53
N ILE A 196 4.73 16.57 -17.13
CA ILE A 196 3.77 15.89 -16.27
C ILE A 196 4.44 15.43 -14.97
N ALA A 197 3.65 15.28 -13.92
CA ALA A 197 4.13 14.78 -12.64
C ALA A 197 4.45 13.27 -12.72
N GLY A 198 5.55 12.86 -12.07
CA GLY A 198 5.96 11.47 -11.94
C GLY A 198 7.02 11.04 -12.94
N GLY A 199 7.68 9.92 -12.64
CA GLY A 199 8.78 9.36 -13.40
C GLY A 199 8.94 7.85 -13.18
N ASP A 200 10.17 7.35 -13.27
CA ASP A 200 10.50 5.93 -13.19
C ASP A 200 10.17 5.30 -11.85
N ALA A 201 10.23 6.03 -10.74
CA ALA A 201 9.80 5.55 -9.43
C ALA A 201 8.33 5.12 -9.43
N GLN A 202 7.48 5.81 -10.20
CA GLN A 202 6.08 5.44 -10.40
C GLN A 202 5.89 4.40 -11.52
N GLY A 203 6.98 3.99 -12.16
CA GLY A 203 6.96 3.05 -13.27
C GLY A 203 6.74 3.70 -14.64
N ILE A 204 6.81 5.03 -14.78
CA ILE A 204 6.79 5.70 -16.07
C ILE A 204 8.12 5.40 -16.80
N GLN A 205 8.06 5.20 -18.11
CA GLN A 205 9.22 4.95 -18.96
C GLN A 205 9.14 5.80 -20.23
N GLU A 206 10.28 6.13 -20.80
CA GLU A 206 10.34 6.78 -22.11
C GLU A 206 9.60 5.94 -23.17
N GLY A 207 8.85 6.61 -24.03
CA GLY A 207 7.97 5.97 -25.01
C GLY A 207 6.58 5.58 -24.49
N ASN A 208 6.32 5.68 -23.19
CA ASN A 208 4.97 5.43 -22.67
C ASN A 208 3.97 6.43 -23.24
N ARG A 209 2.75 5.94 -23.48
CA ARG A 209 1.65 6.75 -24.02
C ARG A 209 0.46 6.74 -23.08
N PHE A 210 -0.04 7.91 -22.80
CA PHE A 210 -1.20 8.13 -21.94
C PHE A 210 -2.27 8.94 -22.64
N LEU A 211 -3.51 8.81 -22.20
CA LEU A 211 -4.62 9.66 -22.62
C LEU A 211 -4.55 11.00 -21.88
N VAL A 212 -4.88 12.06 -22.58
CA VAL A 212 -5.16 13.38 -21.96
C VAL A 212 -6.66 13.53 -21.87
N MET A 213 -7.14 13.71 -20.66
CA MET A 213 -8.54 13.83 -20.33
C MET A 213 -8.87 15.25 -19.86
N LYS A 214 -9.97 15.80 -20.34
CA LYS A 214 -10.56 17.00 -19.77
C LYS A 214 -11.63 16.58 -18.76
N LYS A 215 -11.57 17.09 -17.53
CA LYS A 215 -12.53 16.79 -16.48
C LYS A 215 -13.97 17.11 -16.91
N GLY A 216 -14.89 16.28 -16.48
CA GLY A 216 -16.31 16.53 -16.62
C GLY A 216 -16.79 17.62 -15.64
N LYS A 217 -18.06 18.00 -15.75
CA LYS A 217 -18.68 18.93 -14.80
C LYS A 217 -18.87 18.26 -13.44
N SER A 218 -18.55 18.98 -12.37
CA SER A 218 -18.92 18.55 -11.03
C SER A 218 -20.38 18.86 -10.77
N VAL A 219 -21.15 17.84 -10.39
CA VAL A 219 -22.56 17.96 -10.02
C VAL A 219 -22.79 17.42 -8.62
N LYS A 220 -23.69 18.07 -7.87
CA LYS A 220 -24.04 17.58 -6.54
C LYS A 220 -24.98 16.37 -6.65
N ASN A 221 -24.55 15.23 -6.10
CA ASN A 221 -25.44 14.07 -6.00
C ASN A 221 -26.53 14.36 -4.95
N PRO A 222 -27.81 14.38 -5.32
CA PRO A 222 -28.87 14.71 -4.37
C PRO A 222 -29.06 13.65 -3.28
N GLN A 223 -28.65 12.42 -3.53
CA GLN A 223 -28.81 11.31 -2.57
C GLN A 223 -27.74 11.35 -1.47
N THR A 224 -26.50 11.70 -1.80
CA THR A 224 -25.37 11.67 -0.86
C THR A 224 -24.90 13.06 -0.43
N GLY A 225 -25.34 14.11 -1.14
CA GLY A 225 -24.85 15.47 -0.95
C GLY A 225 -23.43 15.73 -1.46
N MET A 226 -22.73 14.69 -1.93
CA MET A 226 -21.35 14.78 -2.42
C MET A 226 -21.30 15.37 -3.83
N LEU A 227 -20.19 16.08 -4.13
CA LEU A 227 -19.87 16.46 -5.49
C LEU A 227 -19.37 15.23 -6.26
N VAL A 228 -19.98 14.94 -7.39
CA VAL A 228 -19.60 13.88 -8.30
C VAL A 228 -19.12 14.51 -9.60
N GLU A 229 -17.92 14.14 -10.03
CA GLU A 229 -17.39 14.53 -11.32
C GLU A 229 -18.02 13.62 -12.39
N LEU A 230 -18.68 14.22 -13.37
CA LEU A 230 -19.19 13.50 -14.53
C LEU A 230 -17.99 12.96 -15.36
N PRO A 231 -18.20 11.91 -16.19
CA PRO A 231 -17.14 11.39 -17.03
C PRO A 231 -16.43 12.48 -17.84
N GLY A 232 -15.11 12.46 -17.78
CA GLY A 232 -14.28 13.35 -18.58
C GLY A 232 -14.26 12.95 -20.06
N LYS A 233 -13.75 13.83 -20.90
CA LYS A 233 -13.60 13.61 -22.34
C LYS A 233 -12.11 13.47 -22.67
N ALA A 234 -11.74 12.43 -23.42
CA ALA A 234 -10.41 12.35 -24.01
C ALA A 234 -10.23 13.43 -25.07
N ILE A 235 -9.17 14.20 -24.96
CA ILE A 235 -8.86 15.33 -25.85
C ILE A 235 -7.53 15.15 -26.60
N GLY A 236 -6.73 14.17 -26.23
CA GLY A 236 -5.44 13.92 -26.89
C GLY A 236 -4.66 12.80 -26.19
N ASN A 237 -3.39 12.72 -26.55
CA ASN A 237 -2.44 11.78 -26.00
C ASN A 237 -1.12 12.50 -25.68
N VAL A 238 -0.41 11.99 -24.69
CA VAL A 238 0.99 12.34 -24.44
C VAL A 238 1.87 11.12 -24.65
N THR A 239 3.09 11.36 -25.15
CA THR A 239 4.16 10.36 -25.24
C THR A 239 5.33 10.85 -24.42
N VAL A 240 5.82 10.04 -23.48
CA VAL A 240 6.96 10.38 -22.64
C VAL A 240 8.24 10.39 -23.49
N THR A 241 8.98 11.48 -23.46
CA THR A 241 10.25 11.65 -24.17
C THR A 241 11.45 11.51 -23.26
N THR A 242 11.38 12.07 -22.06
CA THR A 242 12.50 12.06 -21.10
C THR A 242 11.98 12.13 -19.67
N ILE A 243 12.67 11.46 -18.76
CA ILE A 243 12.38 11.51 -17.33
C ILE A 243 13.45 12.34 -16.63
N LEU A 244 13.04 13.27 -15.79
CA LEU A 244 13.88 14.22 -15.07
C LEU A 244 13.63 14.12 -13.56
N GLY A 245 14.56 14.67 -12.74
CA GLY A 245 14.39 14.77 -11.28
C GLY A 245 15.18 13.73 -10.46
N GLY A 246 16.02 12.91 -11.12
CA GLY A 246 16.98 12.02 -10.47
C GLY A 246 16.33 10.98 -9.56
N ASP A 247 17.02 10.60 -8.47
CA ASP A 247 16.64 9.47 -7.59
C ASP A 247 15.54 9.82 -6.56
N ILE A 248 15.07 11.06 -6.52
CA ILE A 248 14.04 11.51 -5.58
C ILE A 248 12.65 11.37 -6.23
N PRO A 249 11.83 10.38 -5.84
CA PRO A 249 10.54 10.08 -6.50
C PRO A 249 9.59 11.26 -6.61
N GLU A 250 9.58 12.14 -5.60
CA GLU A 250 8.71 13.31 -5.52
C GLU A 250 9.11 14.43 -6.49
N ASN A 251 10.39 14.48 -6.85
CA ASN A 251 10.94 15.47 -7.76
C ASN A 251 10.92 14.98 -9.21
N GLN A 252 10.55 13.72 -9.42
CA GLN A 252 10.51 13.17 -10.78
C GLN A 252 9.36 13.78 -11.57
N ILE A 253 9.72 14.26 -12.73
CA ILE A 253 8.80 14.76 -13.74
C ILE A 253 9.13 14.12 -15.08
N SER A 254 8.15 13.98 -15.93
CA SER A 254 8.35 13.49 -17.28
C SER A 254 8.08 14.59 -18.29
N MET A 255 9.03 14.81 -19.20
CA MET A 255 8.83 15.61 -20.39
C MET A 255 8.04 14.77 -21.40
N VAL A 256 7.05 15.37 -22.04
CA VAL A 256 6.14 14.66 -22.94
C VAL A 256 5.86 15.44 -24.20
N ASP A 257 5.66 14.72 -25.30
CA ASP A 257 5.08 15.26 -26.52
C ASP A 257 3.55 15.11 -26.47
N TYR A 258 2.84 16.23 -26.61
CA TYR A 258 1.39 16.27 -26.63
C TYR A 258 0.84 16.35 -28.05
N VAL A 259 -0.17 15.54 -28.36
CA VAL A 259 -0.93 15.58 -29.60
C VAL A 259 -2.44 15.49 -29.28
N GLY A 260 -3.17 16.54 -29.62
CA GLY A 260 -4.61 16.60 -29.35
C GLY A 260 -5.22 17.99 -29.49
N ASP A 261 -6.38 18.19 -28.89
CA ASP A 261 -7.10 19.46 -28.84
C ASP A 261 -6.31 20.51 -28.02
N GLU A 262 -6.57 21.79 -28.22
CA GLU A 262 -5.90 22.87 -27.48
C GLU A 262 -6.13 22.77 -25.95
N ILE A 263 -5.05 22.94 -25.19
CA ILE A 263 -5.06 22.96 -23.72
C ILE A 263 -5.09 24.42 -23.24
N ASP A 264 -6.04 24.74 -22.36
CA ASP A 264 -6.06 26.02 -21.64
C ASP A 264 -4.91 26.02 -20.59
N VAL A 265 -3.79 26.63 -20.94
CA VAL A 265 -2.60 26.70 -20.10
C VAL A 265 -2.80 27.47 -18.79
N ASN A 266 -3.82 28.35 -18.73
CA ASN A 266 -4.17 29.08 -17.52
C ASN A 266 -5.00 28.25 -16.52
N ASN A 267 -5.46 27.06 -16.94
CA ASN A 267 -6.30 26.21 -16.12
C ASN A 267 -5.96 24.72 -16.28
N LEU A 268 -4.69 24.39 -16.08
CA LEU A 268 -4.19 23.00 -16.18
C LEU A 268 -4.92 22.03 -15.23
N ALA A 269 -5.47 22.53 -14.13
CA ALA A 269 -6.24 21.73 -13.19
C ALA A 269 -7.51 21.07 -13.77
N GLN A 270 -8.00 21.54 -14.93
CA GLN A 270 -9.10 20.92 -15.66
C GLN A 270 -8.70 19.66 -16.43
N TYR A 271 -7.41 19.37 -16.54
CA TYR A 271 -6.90 18.25 -17.31
C TYR A 271 -6.19 17.24 -16.41
N TYR A 272 -6.19 15.99 -16.83
CA TYR A 272 -5.40 14.93 -16.20
C TYR A 272 -4.94 13.93 -17.27
N ILE A 273 -3.92 13.21 -16.92
CA ILE A 273 -3.32 12.17 -17.75
C ILE A 273 -3.76 10.84 -17.15
N GLU A 274 -4.19 9.91 -17.99
CA GLU A 274 -4.74 8.64 -17.56
C GLU A 274 -4.13 7.49 -18.37
N GLU A 275 -3.82 6.38 -17.70
CA GLU A 275 -3.40 5.18 -18.41
C GLU A 275 -4.54 4.68 -19.30
N LYS A 276 -4.17 4.17 -20.47
CA LYS A 276 -5.13 3.57 -21.39
C LYS A 276 -5.48 2.16 -20.87
N VAL A 277 -6.67 2.03 -20.29
CA VAL A 277 -7.20 0.70 -19.93
C VAL A 277 -7.36 -0.13 -21.19
N LYS A 278 -6.82 -1.34 -21.16
CA LYS A 278 -6.90 -2.31 -22.28
C LYS A 278 -8.30 -2.88 -22.42
#